data_cb54ff0d87ee71f245c2a0437a7e8757
#
_entry.id   cb54ff0d87ee71f245c2a0437a7e8757
#
_cell.length_a   1.000
_cell.length_b   1.000
_cell.length_c   1.000
_cell.angle_alpha   90.00
_cell.angle_beta   90.00
_cell.angle_gamma   90.00
#
_symmetry.space_group_name_H-M   'P 1'
#
loop_
_entity.id
_entity.type
_entity.pdbx_description
1 polymer ?
#
loop_
_entity_poly.entity_id
_entity_poly.type
_entity_poly.pdbx_seq_one_letter_code
_entity_poly.pdbx_strand_id
1 'polypeptide(L)'
;MNSPQRGPGETGVLTETGGTTGGALDARHTKPETFYGRDPATVAPSTICKVTPTKCQARTRLYRNGRLELEGFPVADISDYVNDEGVTVWLDLRDPDRDDMGVLSEEFGLHPLAVEDAVDERQRPKLDRYRTHLFLTAYAAKLDTVTGELATSELSAFITDRALITVRKDDGLDIGAVVDRWDATSDLAKFGVAYLLHGLLDYIVDGHFEAVQGLDDAVESLEDDLFADVPKSMQV
;
A
#
# COMPACT_ATOMS: atom_id res chain seq x y z
N MET A 1 -54.14 6.71 -23.08
CA MET A 1 -55.08 7.65 -22.43
C MET A 1 -54.21 8.54 -21.54
N ASN A 2 -54.03 9.65 -22.09
CA ASN A 2 -54.01 11.06 -21.60
C ASN A 2 -52.82 11.52 -20.73
N SER A 3 -51.93 12.19 -21.41
CA SER A 3 -51.31 13.44 -20.91
C SER A 3 -52.34 14.58 -20.89
N PRO A 4 -52.14 15.74 -20.19
CA PRO A 4 -51.41 16.90 -20.71
C PRO A 4 -50.57 17.67 -19.64
N GLN A 5 -49.43 18.24 -19.98
CA GLN A 5 -49.05 19.53 -20.60
C GLN A 5 -49.36 20.79 -19.83
N ARG A 6 -48.32 21.68 -19.82
CA ARG A 6 -48.17 23.14 -19.75
C ARG A 6 -47.93 23.74 -18.35
N GLY A 7 -47.00 24.67 -18.11
CA GLY A 7 -46.24 25.63 -18.92
C GLY A 7 -46.29 26.99 -18.23
N PRO A 8 -45.65 28.05 -18.70
CA PRO A 8 -44.57 28.78 -18.00
C PRO A 8 -45.01 30.23 -17.61
N GLY A 9 -44.07 31.05 -17.07
CA GLY A 9 -44.17 32.51 -16.88
C GLY A 9 -43.50 32.89 -15.57
N GLU A 10 -42.83 33.95 -15.38
CA GLU A 10 -42.43 35.14 -16.13
C GLU A 10 -41.43 35.89 -15.28
N THR A 11 -40.40 36.40 -15.90
CA THR A 11 -39.71 37.67 -15.79
C THR A 11 -40.11 38.66 -14.69
N GLY A 12 -39.08 39.22 -14.02
CA GLY A 12 -39.15 40.44 -13.24
C GLY A 12 -37.77 41.09 -13.11
N VAL A 13 -37.48 42.01 -14.02
CA VAL A 13 -36.39 43.00 -13.99
C VAL A 13 -36.91 44.25 -13.28
N LEU A 14 -36.04 44.91 -12.48
CA LEU A 14 -36.03 46.38 -12.17
C LEU A 14 -34.76 46.63 -11.34
N THR A 15 -33.70 47.22 -11.84
CA THR A 15 -33.24 48.60 -12.07
C THR A 15 -33.11 49.48 -10.83
N GLU A 16 -31.86 49.93 -10.65
CA GLU A 16 -31.35 51.28 -10.29
C GLU A 16 -31.77 51.95 -8.96
N THR A 17 -30.84 52.48 -8.25
CA THR A 17 -30.10 53.76 -8.23
C THR A 17 -29.37 53.86 -6.91
N GLY A 18 -28.14 54.26 -6.71
CA GLY A 18 -27.52 55.55 -6.98
C GLY A 18 -27.12 56.18 -5.66
N GLY A 19 -25.87 56.60 -5.48
CA GLY A 19 -25.51 57.44 -4.33
C GLY A 19 -24.01 57.53 -4.03
N THR A 20 -23.36 58.45 -4.64
CA THR A 20 -22.05 59.09 -4.50
C THR A 20 -21.70 59.60 -3.08
N THR A 21 -20.42 59.52 -2.74
CA THR A 21 -19.48 60.54 -2.18
C THR A 21 -18.29 59.80 -1.62
N GLY A 22 -17.03 59.98 -2.02
CA GLY A 22 -16.25 61.22 -2.09
C GLY A 22 -15.17 61.13 -1.02
N GLY A 23 -13.93 60.86 -1.41
CA GLY A 23 -12.78 60.87 -0.49
C GLY A 23 -11.51 60.48 -1.23
N ALA A 24 -10.93 61.40 -1.97
CA ALA A 24 -9.58 61.33 -2.50
C ALA A 24 -8.58 61.54 -1.37
N LEU A 25 -7.51 60.75 -1.32
CA LEU A 25 -6.19 61.23 -0.88
C LEU A 25 -5.11 60.16 -1.25
N ASP A 26 -4.27 60.66 -2.10
CA ASP A 26 -2.81 60.59 -2.13
C ASP A 26 -2.13 59.33 -2.74
N ALA A 27 -1.81 59.50 -3.98
CA ALA A 27 -0.87 58.73 -4.75
C ALA A 27 0.56 58.97 -4.24
N ARG A 28 1.20 57.97 -3.70
CA ARG A 28 2.66 57.92 -3.69
C ARG A 28 3.15 56.74 -4.53
N HIS A 29 3.69 57.11 -5.67
CA HIS A 29 4.52 56.30 -6.51
C HIS A 29 5.62 55.58 -5.70
N THR A 30 5.57 54.27 -5.68
CA THR A 30 6.75 53.44 -5.49
C THR A 30 6.88 52.55 -6.71
N LYS A 31 7.98 52.76 -7.43
CA LYS A 31 8.41 51.99 -8.60
C LYS A 31 8.54 50.50 -8.23
N PRO A 32 8.17 49.59 -9.11
CA PRO A 32 8.56 48.17 -8.93
C PRO A 32 10.06 48.03 -9.17
N GLU A 33 10.78 47.58 -8.15
CA GLU A 33 12.16 47.13 -8.31
C GLU A 33 12.17 45.90 -9.21
N THR A 34 12.84 46.06 -10.32
CA THR A 34 13.21 45.02 -11.28
C THR A 34 14.15 44.05 -10.58
N PHE A 35 13.65 42.91 -10.15
CA PHE A 35 14.50 41.78 -9.75
C PHE A 35 15.12 41.19 -11.00
N TYR A 36 16.36 41.57 -11.22
CA TYR A 36 17.25 40.98 -12.20
C TYR A 36 17.44 39.49 -11.95
N GLY A 37 17.41 38.75 -13.04
CA GLY A 37 17.58 37.32 -13.19
C GLY A 37 18.68 36.74 -12.29
N ARG A 38 18.30 35.65 -11.64
CA ARG A 38 19.27 34.60 -11.31
C ARG A 38 19.30 33.65 -12.49
N ASP A 39 20.46 33.54 -13.09
CA ASP A 39 20.81 32.48 -14.02
C ASP A 39 20.36 31.13 -13.44
N PRO A 40 19.83 30.21 -14.27
CA PRO A 40 19.64 28.83 -13.86
C PRO A 40 21.03 28.22 -13.63
N ALA A 41 21.57 28.42 -12.42
CA ALA A 41 22.75 27.71 -11.99
C ALA A 41 22.44 26.22 -12.09
N THR A 42 23.11 25.59 -13.03
CA THR A 42 23.39 24.18 -13.16
C THR A 42 23.21 23.48 -11.80
N VAL A 43 22.06 22.84 -11.61
CA VAL A 43 21.89 21.88 -10.54
C VAL A 43 22.78 20.71 -10.94
N ALA A 44 23.94 20.62 -10.30
CA ALA A 44 24.79 19.45 -10.43
C ALA A 44 23.89 18.22 -10.10
N PRO A 45 24.02 17.11 -10.87
CA PRO A 45 23.31 15.89 -10.52
C PRO A 45 23.73 15.54 -9.10
N SER A 46 22.75 15.52 -8.17
CA SER A 46 22.97 15.05 -6.82
C SER A 46 23.56 13.65 -6.93
N THR A 47 24.80 13.51 -6.53
CA THR A 47 25.44 12.20 -6.38
C THR A 47 24.60 11.45 -5.34
N ILE A 48 23.67 10.62 -5.80
CA ILE A 48 22.89 9.72 -4.97
C ILE A 48 23.91 8.80 -4.33
N CYS A 49 24.13 8.99 -3.03
CA CYS A 49 24.93 8.08 -2.23
C CYS A 49 24.16 6.74 -2.27
N LYS A 50 24.66 5.76 -3.03
CA LYS A 50 24.09 4.40 -3.08
C LYS A 50 24.35 3.75 -1.72
N VAL A 51 23.43 3.95 -0.80
CA VAL A 51 23.46 3.27 0.50
C VAL A 51 22.80 1.92 0.30
N THR A 52 23.58 0.86 0.28
CA THR A 52 23.07 -0.50 0.29
C THR A 52 22.57 -0.81 1.70
N PRO A 53 21.33 -1.29 1.90
CA PRO A 53 20.87 -1.72 3.21
C PRO A 53 21.82 -2.80 3.72
N THR A 54 22.42 -2.58 4.88
CA THR A 54 23.52 -3.42 5.38
C THR A 54 23.05 -4.58 6.27
N LYS A 55 21.79 -4.58 6.70
CA LYS A 55 21.29 -5.55 7.68
C LYS A 55 20.06 -6.33 7.25
N CYS A 56 19.14 -5.76 6.50
CA CYS A 56 17.92 -6.43 6.15
C CYS A 56 18.08 -7.35 4.92
N GLN A 57 17.39 -8.48 4.95
CA GLN A 57 17.25 -9.32 3.76
C GLN A 57 16.25 -8.67 2.82
N ALA A 58 16.65 -8.46 1.58
CA ALA A 58 15.79 -7.89 0.54
C ALA A 58 15.62 -8.87 -0.62
N ARG A 59 14.40 -8.93 -1.16
CA ARG A 59 14.09 -9.57 -2.45
C ARG A 59 13.54 -8.53 -3.39
N THR A 60 13.93 -8.57 -4.65
CA THR A 60 13.51 -7.62 -5.68
C THR A 60 13.06 -8.36 -6.92
N ARG A 61 11.97 -7.91 -7.54
CA ARG A 61 11.50 -8.37 -8.85
C ARG A 61 11.04 -7.18 -9.67
N LEU A 62 11.38 -7.19 -10.93
CA LEU A 62 10.99 -6.18 -11.89
C LEU A 62 10.22 -6.84 -13.04
N TYR A 63 9.03 -6.30 -13.28
CA TYR A 63 8.20 -6.69 -14.40
C TYR A 63 8.15 -5.54 -15.41
N ARG A 64 8.41 -5.86 -16.67
CA ARG A 64 8.27 -4.90 -17.77
C ARG A 64 7.17 -5.36 -18.72
N ASN A 65 6.16 -4.52 -18.93
CA ASN A 65 4.98 -4.84 -19.76
C ASN A 65 4.33 -6.17 -19.36
N GLY A 66 4.25 -6.46 -18.07
CA GLY A 66 3.64 -7.66 -17.52
C GLY A 66 4.47 -8.94 -17.68
N ARG A 67 5.79 -8.82 -17.87
CA ARG A 67 6.71 -9.97 -17.88
C ARG A 67 7.83 -9.75 -16.89
N LEU A 68 8.16 -10.79 -16.13
CA LEU A 68 9.32 -10.76 -15.26
C LEU A 68 10.58 -10.58 -16.12
N GLU A 69 11.34 -9.52 -15.82
CA GLU A 69 12.57 -9.15 -16.54
C GLU A 69 13.81 -9.35 -15.67
N LEU A 70 13.74 -8.92 -14.41
CA LEU A 70 14.87 -9.01 -13.47
C LEU A 70 14.40 -9.52 -12.11
N GLU A 71 15.26 -10.24 -11.43
CA GLU A 71 15.07 -10.71 -10.05
C GLU A 71 16.40 -10.63 -9.29
N GLY A 72 16.34 -10.28 -7.98
CA GLY A 72 17.51 -10.25 -7.12
C GLY A 72 18.47 -9.09 -7.41
N PHE A 73 18.01 -8.01 -8.04
CA PHE A 73 18.84 -6.81 -8.25
C PHE A 73 18.96 -6.00 -6.95
N PRO A 74 20.03 -5.21 -6.79
CA PRO A 74 20.23 -4.39 -5.60
C PRO A 74 19.11 -3.37 -5.39
N VAL A 75 18.67 -3.19 -4.14
CA VAL A 75 17.64 -2.18 -3.77
C VAL A 75 18.05 -0.77 -4.22
N ALA A 76 19.35 -0.47 -4.20
CA ALA A 76 19.87 0.82 -4.64
C ALA A 76 19.65 1.13 -6.13
N ASP A 77 19.38 0.10 -6.94
CA ASP A 77 19.17 0.27 -8.37
C ASP A 77 17.67 0.50 -8.73
N ILE A 78 16.78 0.49 -7.73
CA ILE A 78 15.33 0.68 -7.93
C ILE A 78 15.02 2.01 -8.63
N SER A 79 15.72 3.08 -8.25
CA SER A 79 15.58 4.41 -8.84
C SER A 79 15.82 4.45 -10.35
N ASP A 80 16.66 3.55 -10.84
CA ASP A 80 16.97 3.45 -12.26
C ASP A 80 15.80 2.89 -13.09
N TYR A 81 14.87 2.18 -12.43
CA TYR A 81 13.79 1.46 -13.11
C TYR A 81 12.40 2.03 -12.85
N VAL A 82 12.15 2.54 -11.64
CA VAL A 82 10.79 2.91 -11.19
C VAL A 82 10.17 4.02 -12.04
N ASN A 83 10.99 4.83 -12.72
CA ASN A 83 10.54 5.93 -13.57
C ASN A 83 10.23 5.51 -15.02
N ASP A 84 10.61 4.29 -15.43
CA ASP A 84 10.34 3.77 -16.76
C ASP A 84 8.85 3.46 -16.96
N GLU A 85 8.34 3.73 -18.17
CA GLU A 85 6.98 3.35 -18.52
C GLU A 85 6.82 1.82 -18.61
N GLY A 86 5.68 1.31 -18.13
CA GLY A 86 5.36 -0.11 -18.17
C GLY A 86 6.15 -0.97 -17.20
N VAL A 87 6.91 -0.35 -16.28
CA VAL A 87 7.64 -1.06 -15.23
C VAL A 87 6.78 -1.17 -13.97
N THR A 88 6.80 -2.34 -13.36
CA THR A 88 6.28 -2.62 -12.03
C THR A 88 7.36 -3.31 -11.22
N VAL A 89 7.61 -2.81 -10.02
CA VAL A 89 8.63 -3.35 -9.11
C VAL A 89 7.96 -3.95 -7.88
N TRP A 90 8.44 -5.10 -7.46
CA TRP A 90 8.19 -5.62 -6.13
C TRP A 90 9.50 -5.64 -5.34
N LEU A 91 9.42 -5.16 -4.12
CA LEU A 91 10.48 -5.18 -3.14
C LEU A 91 9.94 -5.77 -1.84
N ASP A 92 10.60 -6.79 -1.31
CA ASP A 92 10.32 -7.36 0.00
C ASP A 92 11.49 -7.15 0.94
N LEU A 93 11.22 -6.58 2.08
CA LEU A 93 12.19 -6.33 3.14
C LEU A 93 11.83 -7.14 4.37
N ARG A 94 12.82 -7.85 4.91
CA ARG A 94 12.65 -8.57 6.16
C ARG A 94 13.41 -7.85 7.28
N ASP A 95 12.67 -7.47 8.32
CA ASP A 95 13.16 -6.79 9.52
C ASP A 95 14.07 -5.58 9.21
N PRO A 96 13.60 -4.62 8.34
CA PRO A 96 14.36 -3.43 8.05
C PRO A 96 14.37 -2.50 9.26
N ASP A 97 15.49 -1.79 9.44
CA ASP A 97 15.55 -0.69 10.39
C ASP A 97 15.15 0.65 9.73
N ARG A 98 15.14 1.73 10.50
CA ARG A 98 14.77 3.07 10.00
C ARG A 98 15.75 3.59 8.93
N ASP A 99 17.00 3.19 8.99
CA ASP A 99 18.01 3.60 8.02
C ASP A 99 17.80 2.88 6.68
N ASP A 100 17.47 1.58 6.74
CA ASP A 100 17.09 0.78 5.56
C ASP A 100 15.86 1.39 4.84
N MET A 101 14.88 1.87 5.59
CA MET A 101 13.67 2.50 5.04
C MET A 101 13.91 3.93 4.56
N GLY A 102 14.97 4.61 5.03
CA GLY A 102 15.27 6.00 4.69
C GLY A 102 15.42 6.20 3.17
N VAL A 103 16.20 5.34 2.52
CA VAL A 103 16.44 5.39 1.06
C VAL A 103 15.13 5.24 0.29
N LEU A 104 14.30 4.26 0.68
CA LEU A 104 13.01 4.02 0.03
C LEU A 104 12.02 5.15 0.28
N SER A 105 12.08 5.75 1.48
CA SER A 105 11.22 6.88 1.82
C SER A 105 11.48 8.09 0.92
N GLU A 106 12.74 8.37 0.62
CA GLU A 106 13.12 9.46 -0.30
C GLU A 106 12.72 9.14 -1.73
N GLU A 107 13.00 7.92 -2.20
CA GLU A 107 12.77 7.51 -3.58
C GLU A 107 11.28 7.44 -3.94
N PHE A 108 10.47 6.86 -3.08
CA PHE A 108 9.02 6.68 -3.32
C PHE A 108 8.15 7.77 -2.67
N GLY A 109 8.75 8.73 -1.97
CA GLY A 109 8.02 9.77 -1.25
C GLY A 109 7.08 9.19 -0.19
N LEU A 110 7.58 8.17 0.57
CA LEU A 110 6.79 7.51 1.59
C LEU A 110 6.54 8.45 2.77
N HIS A 111 5.34 8.37 3.35
CA HIS A 111 5.00 9.23 4.48
C HIS A 111 5.73 8.77 5.75
N PRO A 112 6.36 9.68 6.53
CA PRO A 112 7.15 9.30 7.71
C PRO A 112 6.38 8.45 8.75
N LEU A 113 5.10 8.74 8.98
CA LEU A 113 4.27 7.94 9.90
C LEU A 113 4.04 6.51 9.37
N ALA A 114 3.87 6.34 8.06
CA ALA A 114 3.73 5.01 7.48
C ALA A 114 5.04 4.21 7.56
N VAL A 115 6.18 4.89 7.42
CA VAL A 115 7.50 4.28 7.61
C VAL A 115 7.72 3.88 9.08
N GLU A 116 7.34 4.74 10.02
CA GLU A 116 7.37 4.43 11.45
C GLU A 116 6.51 3.21 11.78
N ASP A 117 5.27 3.19 11.32
CA ASP A 117 4.34 2.05 11.50
C ASP A 117 4.88 0.76 10.88
N ALA A 118 5.57 0.81 9.73
CA ALA A 118 6.16 -0.36 9.10
C ALA A 118 7.37 -0.91 9.86
N VAL A 119 8.11 -0.06 10.57
CA VAL A 119 9.30 -0.47 11.36
C VAL A 119 8.90 -0.86 12.79
N ASP A 120 7.89 -0.21 13.37
CA ASP A 120 7.42 -0.53 14.71
C ASP A 120 6.57 -1.81 14.70
N GLU A 121 6.57 -2.54 15.81
CA GLU A 121 5.83 -3.80 15.93
C GLU A 121 4.38 -3.58 16.38
N ARG A 122 3.51 -4.55 16.03
CA ARG A 122 2.14 -4.69 16.55
C ARG A 122 1.18 -3.59 16.13
N GLN A 123 1.22 -3.26 14.86
CA GLN A 123 0.21 -2.39 14.28
C GLN A 123 -1.15 -3.12 14.14
N ARG A 124 -2.25 -2.38 14.22
CA ARG A 124 -3.57 -2.97 13.91
C ARG A 124 -3.72 -3.13 12.39
N PRO A 125 -4.44 -4.16 11.91
CA PRO A 125 -4.79 -4.22 10.49
C PRO A 125 -5.49 -2.94 10.07
N LYS A 126 -4.98 -2.29 9.02
CA LYS A 126 -5.48 -1.01 8.50
C LYS A 126 -5.09 -0.79 7.05
N LEU A 127 -5.81 0.10 6.41
CA LEU A 127 -5.47 0.63 5.09
C LEU A 127 -5.56 2.15 5.15
N ASP A 128 -4.41 2.80 5.12
CA ASP A 128 -4.29 4.26 5.15
C ASP A 128 -3.98 4.80 3.74
N ARG A 129 -4.57 5.95 3.41
CA ARG A 129 -4.33 6.63 2.14
C ARG A 129 -3.49 7.87 2.33
N TYR A 130 -2.33 7.89 1.70
CA TYR A 130 -1.45 9.05 1.57
C TYR A 130 -1.52 9.64 0.16
N ARG A 131 -0.85 10.75 -0.07
CA ARG A 131 -0.86 11.42 -1.37
C ARG A 131 -0.14 10.61 -2.46
N THR A 132 0.92 9.92 -2.10
CA THR A 132 1.82 9.19 -3.01
C THR A 132 1.59 7.68 -3.02
N HIS A 133 0.93 7.13 -1.99
CA HIS A 133 0.78 5.68 -1.83
C HIS A 133 -0.41 5.33 -0.92
N LEU A 134 -0.81 4.07 -0.98
CA LEU A 134 -1.59 3.43 0.08
C LEU A 134 -0.64 2.69 1.01
N PHE A 135 -0.97 2.65 2.30
CA PHE A 135 -0.26 1.87 3.30
C PHE A 135 -1.21 0.85 3.91
N LEU A 136 -0.86 -0.42 3.79
CA LEU A 136 -1.63 -1.55 4.30
C LEU A 136 -0.85 -2.22 5.42
N THR A 137 -1.53 -2.54 6.53
CA THR A 137 -1.05 -3.50 7.53
C THR A 137 -2.00 -4.69 7.55
N ALA A 138 -1.49 -5.90 7.39
CA ALA A 138 -2.22 -7.14 7.41
C ALA A 138 -1.47 -8.19 8.24
N TYR A 139 -2.16 -9.26 8.62
CA TYR A 139 -1.58 -10.38 9.33
C TYR A 139 -1.80 -11.67 8.54
N ALA A 140 -0.76 -12.43 8.33
CA ALA A 140 -0.90 -13.83 7.94
C ALA A 140 -1.16 -14.68 9.19
N ALA A 141 -1.97 -15.71 9.06
CA ALA A 141 -2.28 -16.66 10.13
C ALA A 141 -1.87 -18.08 9.70
N LYS A 142 -1.35 -18.84 10.66
CA LYS A 142 -1.00 -20.25 10.49
C LYS A 142 -1.33 -21.01 11.75
N LEU A 143 -2.17 -22.04 11.63
CA LEU A 143 -2.51 -22.94 12.74
C LEU A 143 -1.59 -24.16 12.69
N ASP A 144 -0.96 -24.45 13.80
CA ASP A 144 -0.35 -25.77 14.03
C ASP A 144 -1.44 -26.73 14.55
N THR A 145 -1.91 -27.64 13.70
CA THR A 145 -2.98 -28.58 14.03
C THR A 145 -2.57 -29.63 15.06
N VAL A 146 -1.27 -29.80 15.33
CA VAL A 146 -0.78 -30.74 16.33
C VAL A 146 -0.77 -30.14 17.73
N THR A 147 -0.31 -28.89 17.82
CA THR A 147 -0.24 -28.16 19.11
C THR A 147 -1.46 -27.32 19.40
N GLY A 148 -2.26 -26.99 18.38
CA GLY A 148 -3.38 -26.05 18.47
C GLY A 148 -2.93 -24.59 18.56
N GLU A 149 -1.64 -24.30 18.32
CA GLU A 149 -1.11 -22.94 18.40
C GLU A 149 -1.40 -22.17 17.11
N LEU A 150 -2.01 -20.98 17.25
CA LEU A 150 -2.23 -20.04 16.17
C LEU A 150 -1.11 -19.01 16.15
N ALA A 151 -0.22 -19.10 15.16
CA ALA A 151 0.81 -18.12 14.89
C ALA A 151 0.28 -17.03 13.94
N THR A 152 0.67 -15.78 14.19
CA THR A 152 0.35 -14.65 13.32
C THR A 152 1.61 -13.87 12.97
N SER A 153 1.76 -13.48 11.72
CA SER A 153 2.89 -12.68 11.21
C SER A 153 2.39 -11.38 10.61
N GLU A 154 2.96 -10.28 11.08
CA GLU A 154 2.65 -8.95 10.58
C GLU A 154 3.33 -8.68 9.23
N LEU A 155 2.56 -8.11 8.31
CA LEU A 155 3.02 -7.60 7.03
C LEU A 155 2.56 -6.18 6.88
N SER A 156 3.47 -5.28 6.56
CA SER A 156 3.17 -3.94 6.07
C SER A 156 3.46 -3.84 4.57
N ALA A 157 2.64 -3.10 3.84
CA ALA A 157 2.83 -2.91 2.41
C ALA A 157 2.58 -1.46 1.99
N PHE A 158 3.53 -0.88 1.26
CA PHE A 158 3.36 0.38 0.56
C PHE A 158 2.99 0.09 -0.89
N ILE A 159 1.88 0.65 -1.33
CA ILE A 159 1.31 0.42 -2.66
C ILE A 159 1.36 1.74 -3.40
N THR A 160 2.24 1.86 -4.38
CA THR A 160 2.36 3.00 -5.27
C THR A 160 1.81 2.66 -6.65
N ASP A 161 1.83 3.61 -7.58
CA ASP A 161 1.40 3.35 -8.96
C ASP A 161 2.28 2.32 -9.69
N ARG A 162 3.55 2.14 -9.26
CA ARG A 162 4.54 1.31 -9.96
C ARG A 162 5.30 0.34 -9.08
N ALA A 163 5.12 0.40 -7.77
CA ALA A 163 5.81 -0.47 -6.84
C ALA A 163 4.89 -1.01 -5.75
N LEU A 164 5.09 -2.28 -5.41
CA LEU A 164 4.63 -2.91 -4.18
C LEU A 164 5.86 -3.13 -3.30
N ILE A 165 5.90 -2.48 -2.13
CA ILE A 165 6.99 -2.65 -1.16
C ILE A 165 6.39 -3.35 0.05
N THR A 166 6.84 -4.57 0.34
CA THR A 166 6.42 -5.35 1.49
C THR A 166 7.49 -5.33 2.58
N VAL A 167 7.06 -5.17 3.81
CA VAL A 167 7.90 -5.18 5.01
C VAL A 167 7.37 -6.24 5.96
N ARG A 168 8.22 -7.20 6.32
CA ARG A 168 7.91 -8.31 7.23
C ARG A 168 8.84 -8.27 8.42
N LYS A 169 8.33 -8.66 9.60
CA LYS A 169 9.12 -8.72 10.83
C LYS A 169 9.81 -10.07 11.01
N ASP A 170 9.20 -11.11 10.46
CA ASP A 170 9.62 -12.50 10.64
C ASP A 170 9.43 -13.31 9.35
N ASP A 171 9.63 -14.63 9.44
CA ASP A 171 9.44 -15.58 8.35
C ASP A 171 8.10 -16.34 8.43
N GLY A 172 7.16 -15.91 9.25
CA GLY A 172 5.88 -16.60 9.42
C GLY A 172 4.99 -16.52 8.17
N LEU A 173 5.14 -15.46 7.35
CA LEU A 173 4.58 -15.41 6.01
C LEU A 173 5.57 -16.03 5.02
N ASP A 174 5.18 -17.14 4.36
CA ASP A 174 5.98 -17.75 3.29
C ASP A 174 5.88 -16.91 2.00
N ILE A 175 6.80 -15.97 1.88
CA ILE A 175 6.86 -15.09 0.71
C ILE A 175 7.28 -15.86 -0.56
N GLY A 176 7.91 -17.02 -0.42
CA GLY A 176 8.23 -17.90 -1.55
C GLY A 176 6.95 -18.43 -2.19
N ALA A 177 6.00 -18.91 -1.37
CA ALA A 177 4.71 -19.39 -1.87
C ALA A 177 3.89 -18.28 -2.54
N VAL A 178 3.99 -17.01 -2.07
CA VAL A 178 3.38 -15.86 -2.76
C VAL A 178 4.01 -15.66 -4.14
N VAL A 179 5.33 -15.75 -4.25
CA VAL A 179 6.05 -15.63 -5.52
C VAL A 179 5.65 -16.77 -6.48
N ASP A 180 5.57 -18.01 -6.01
CA ASP A 180 5.14 -19.16 -6.82
C ASP A 180 3.72 -18.95 -7.36
N ARG A 181 2.81 -18.36 -6.58
CA ARG A 181 1.44 -17.99 -7.00
C ARG A 181 1.45 -16.94 -8.10
N TRP A 182 2.29 -15.92 -7.99
CA TRP A 182 2.48 -14.95 -9.08
C TRP A 182 3.02 -15.60 -10.36
N ASP A 183 4.00 -16.48 -10.24
CA ASP A 183 4.59 -17.16 -11.40
C ASP A 183 3.61 -18.10 -12.09
N ALA A 184 2.72 -18.74 -11.32
CA ALA A 184 1.65 -19.60 -11.86
C ALA A 184 0.61 -18.84 -12.68
N THR A 185 0.41 -17.53 -12.43
CA THR A 185 -0.57 -16.66 -13.09
C THR A 185 0.08 -15.46 -13.77
N SER A 186 1.26 -15.67 -14.32
CA SER A 186 2.12 -14.60 -14.88
C SER A 186 1.48 -13.80 -16.03
N ASP A 187 0.46 -14.33 -16.71
CA ASP A 187 -0.34 -13.61 -17.71
C ASP A 187 -1.12 -12.42 -17.14
N LEU A 188 -1.36 -12.41 -15.82
CA LEU A 188 -2.02 -11.33 -15.09
C LEU A 188 -1.05 -10.21 -14.67
N ALA A 189 0.26 -10.41 -14.79
CA ALA A 189 1.27 -9.41 -14.42
C ALA A 189 1.15 -8.09 -15.22
N LYS A 190 0.42 -8.10 -16.35
CA LYS A 190 0.05 -6.89 -17.11
C LYS A 190 -0.79 -5.89 -16.33
N PHE A 191 -1.41 -6.31 -15.22
CA PHE A 191 -2.17 -5.43 -14.33
C PHE A 191 -1.30 -4.74 -13.28
N GLY A 192 0.02 -4.96 -13.33
CA GLY A 192 1.00 -4.24 -12.52
C GLY A 192 0.85 -4.48 -11.03
N VAL A 193 0.97 -3.41 -10.23
CA VAL A 193 0.94 -3.47 -8.76
C VAL A 193 -0.35 -4.10 -8.22
N ALA A 194 -1.48 -3.87 -8.88
CA ALA A 194 -2.76 -4.45 -8.45
C ALA A 194 -2.74 -5.99 -8.50
N TYR A 195 -2.08 -6.58 -9.48
CA TYR A 195 -1.89 -8.02 -9.57
C TYR A 195 -1.03 -8.57 -8.43
N LEU A 196 0.10 -7.91 -8.14
CA LEU A 196 0.99 -8.31 -7.05
C LEU A 196 0.27 -8.23 -5.70
N LEU A 197 -0.43 -7.12 -5.46
CA LEU A 197 -1.23 -6.94 -4.24
C LEU A 197 -2.32 -8.00 -4.11
N HIS A 198 -3.05 -8.28 -5.20
CA HIS A 198 -4.10 -9.29 -5.19
C HIS A 198 -3.54 -10.67 -4.80
N GLY A 199 -2.47 -11.13 -5.44
CA GLY A 199 -1.89 -12.44 -5.14
C GLY A 199 -1.34 -12.56 -3.72
N LEU A 200 -0.81 -11.45 -3.17
CA LEU A 200 -0.38 -11.37 -1.77
C LEU A 200 -1.56 -11.50 -0.81
N LEU A 201 -2.62 -10.72 -1.01
CA LEU A 201 -3.81 -10.75 -0.15
C LEU A 201 -4.57 -12.06 -0.26
N ASP A 202 -4.67 -12.62 -1.45
CA ASP A 202 -5.29 -13.91 -1.72
C ASP A 202 -4.58 -15.04 -0.93
N TYR A 203 -3.24 -15.03 -0.92
CA TYR A 203 -2.46 -15.97 -0.11
C TYR A 203 -2.71 -15.80 1.40
N ILE A 204 -2.77 -14.56 1.89
CA ILE A 204 -3.04 -14.28 3.31
C ILE A 204 -4.45 -14.74 3.70
N VAL A 205 -5.44 -14.47 2.87
CA VAL A 205 -6.84 -14.87 3.11
C VAL A 205 -7.00 -16.38 3.11
N ASP A 206 -6.37 -17.09 2.17
CA ASP A 206 -6.38 -18.56 2.14
C ASP A 206 -5.81 -19.13 3.45
N GLY A 207 -4.70 -18.58 3.96
CA GLY A 207 -4.15 -19.00 5.26
C GLY A 207 -5.11 -18.79 6.45
N HIS A 208 -5.91 -17.72 6.41
CA HIS A 208 -6.97 -17.53 7.42
C HIS A 208 -8.07 -18.59 7.30
N PHE A 209 -8.50 -18.93 6.08
CA PHE A 209 -9.49 -19.99 5.87
C PHE A 209 -8.97 -21.35 6.36
N GLU A 210 -7.72 -21.70 6.04
CA GLU A 210 -7.09 -22.94 6.52
C GLU A 210 -7.02 -22.98 8.05
N ALA A 211 -6.66 -21.86 8.69
CA ALA A 211 -6.63 -21.78 10.14
C ALA A 211 -8.02 -21.96 10.79
N VAL A 212 -9.06 -21.33 10.20
CA VAL A 212 -10.45 -21.49 10.70
C VAL A 212 -10.93 -22.93 10.52
N GLN A 213 -10.69 -23.54 9.36
CA GLN A 213 -11.06 -24.94 9.12
C GLN A 213 -10.37 -25.88 10.12
N GLY A 214 -9.06 -25.70 10.36
CA GLY A 214 -8.36 -26.52 11.35
C GLY A 214 -8.85 -26.33 12.78
N LEU A 215 -9.33 -25.13 13.15
CA LEU A 215 -9.99 -24.90 14.44
C LEU A 215 -11.35 -25.58 14.52
N ASP A 216 -12.16 -25.54 13.47
CA ASP A 216 -13.46 -26.22 13.39
C ASP A 216 -13.26 -27.75 13.56
N ASP A 217 -12.32 -28.34 12.81
CA ASP A 217 -11.99 -29.77 12.92
C ASP A 217 -11.53 -30.15 14.35
N ALA A 218 -10.74 -29.29 15.00
CA ALA A 218 -10.30 -29.52 16.37
C ALA A 218 -11.45 -29.46 17.38
N VAL A 219 -12.41 -28.54 17.20
CA VAL A 219 -13.61 -28.44 18.04
C VAL A 219 -14.50 -29.69 17.85
N GLU A 220 -14.74 -30.12 16.61
CA GLU A 220 -15.53 -31.33 16.33
C GLU A 220 -14.90 -32.58 16.96
N SER A 221 -13.56 -32.72 16.88
CA SER A 221 -12.84 -33.81 17.54
C SER A 221 -13.00 -33.81 19.05
N LEU A 222 -12.96 -32.63 19.69
CA LEU A 222 -13.17 -32.49 21.11
C LEU A 222 -14.61 -32.84 21.54
N GLU A 223 -15.60 -32.45 20.70
CA GLU A 223 -17.00 -32.82 20.94
C GLU A 223 -17.20 -34.33 20.85
N ASP A 224 -16.63 -34.99 19.84
CA ASP A 224 -16.71 -36.44 19.71
C ASP A 224 -16.08 -37.18 20.90
N ASP A 225 -14.93 -36.72 21.36
CA ASP A 225 -14.27 -37.29 22.52
C ASP A 225 -15.12 -37.15 23.81
N LEU A 226 -15.73 -35.98 24.02
CA LEU A 226 -16.62 -35.73 25.17
C LEU A 226 -17.85 -36.64 25.13
N PHE A 227 -18.43 -36.89 23.96
CA PHE A 227 -19.60 -37.79 23.84
C PHE A 227 -19.24 -39.26 23.87
N ALA A 228 -18.03 -39.65 23.48
CA ALA A 228 -17.55 -41.04 23.56
C ALA A 228 -17.41 -41.51 25.03
N ASP A 229 -17.01 -40.60 25.93
CA ASP A 229 -16.84 -40.90 27.37
C ASP A 229 -18.14 -40.90 28.19
N VAL A 230 -19.29 -40.50 27.59
CA VAL A 230 -20.60 -40.54 28.30
C VAL A 230 -21.12 -41.97 28.26
N PRO A 231 -21.34 -42.64 29.43
CA PRO A 231 -21.92 -43.98 29.48
C PRO A 231 -23.29 -43.98 28.74
N LYS A 232 -23.51 -44.97 27.87
CA LYS A 232 -24.77 -45.10 27.10
C LYS A 232 -26.05 -45.15 27.97
N SER A 233 -25.92 -45.30 29.28
CA SER A 233 -27.03 -45.25 30.25
C SER A 233 -27.54 -43.83 30.58
N MET A 234 -26.84 -42.76 30.10
CA MET A 234 -27.25 -41.36 30.27
C MET A 234 -27.83 -40.73 29.02
N GLN A 235 -27.86 -41.45 27.88
CA GLN A 235 -28.55 -41.01 26.67
C GLN A 235 -30.02 -41.41 26.78
N VAL A 236 -30.88 -40.52 27.28
CA VAL A 236 -32.34 -40.66 27.32
C VAL A 236 -32.94 -39.81 26.24
#